data_30e62c4bd7433c3ebf96f472e121ca11
#
_entry.id   30e62c4bd7433c3ebf96f472e121ca11
#
_cell.length_a   1.000
_cell.length_b   1.000
_cell.length_c   1.000
_cell.angle_alpha   90.00
_cell.angle_beta   90.00
_cell.angle_gamma   90.00
#
_symmetry.space_group_name_H-M   'P 1'
#
loop_
_entity.id
_entity.type
_entity.pdbx_description
1 polymer ?
#
loop_
_entity_poly.entity_id
_entity_poly.type
_entity_poly.pdbx_seq_one_letter_code
_entity_poly.pdbx_strand_id
1 'polypeptide(L)'
;IYGYAWNKVYDLDYIKENKFRYETVRLIEDIVFNINYCNDIDSMNLLNIALYHYAKRMTGSLTTKFVPDYYPLHRRRIEMLLNQQRYWRVDTPQHCAILGGLYGRYILSALERNCDHQSGMNSKDRKQFCREVFRDPLFQQLLPKAEAKDSKALKITLKCLNTHSTFLCTALGRMVHIVRTGMPVIYSKTKSER
;
A
#
# COMPACT_ATOMS: atom_id res chain seq x y z
N ILE A 1 -11.19 -5.31 -1.76
CA ILE A 1 -12.19 -5.76 -0.76
C ILE A 1 -11.71 -5.41 0.65
N TYR A 2 -10.47 -5.65 1.01
CA TYR A 2 -9.93 -5.45 2.36
C TYR A 2 -9.73 -4.01 2.81
N GLY A 3 -9.84 -3.03 1.91
CA GLY A 3 -9.31 -1.70 2.20
C GLY A 3 -10.16 -0.83 3.10
N TYR A 4 -11.48 -1.05 3.17
CA TYR A 4 -12.38 -0.08 3.79
C TYR A 4 -13.39 -0.75 4.71
N ALA A 5 -13.66 -0.14 5.86
CA ALA A 5 -14.67 -0.62 6.80
C ALA A 5 -16.10 -0.25 6.35
N TRP A 6 -16.26 0.90 5.69
CA TRP A 6 -17.55 1.44 5.27
C TRP A 6 -18.29 0.64 4.18
N ASN A 7 -17.63 -0.29 3.50
CA ASN A 7 -18.27 -1.17 2.51
C ASN A 7 -18.51 -2.58 3.03
N LYS A 8 -18.62 -2.74 4.34
CA LYS A 8 -18.81 -4.03 5.01
C LYS A 8 -19.86 -3.94 6.11
N VAL A 9 -20.49 -5.05 6.34
CA VAL A 9 -21.30 -5.32 7.54
C VAL A 9 -20.60 -6.41 8.33
N TYR A 10 -20.54 -6.27 9.63
CA TYR A 10 -19.82 -7.13 10.55
C TYR A 10 -20.78 -7.75 11.56
N ASP A 11 -20.53 -8.98 11.94
CA ASP A 11 -21.19 -9.61 13.06
C ASP A 11 -20.70 -8.95 14.37
N LEU A 12 -21.64 -8.35 15.09
CA LEU A 12 -21.32 -7.60 16.32
C LEU A 12 -20.95 -8.49 17.48
N ASP A 13 -21.57 -9.65 17.56
CA ASP A 13 -21.30 -10.57 18.66
C ASP A 13 -19.93 -11.22 18.47
N TYR A 14 -19.57 -11.60 17.24
CA TYR A 14 -18.21 -12.03 16.90
C TYR A 14 -17.14 -10.96 17.22
N ILE A 15 -17.43 -9.67 16.94
CA ILE A 15 -16.54 -8.57 17.33
C ILE A 15 -16.34 -8.49 18.84
N LYS A 16 -17.44 -8.61 19.62
CA LYS A 16 -17.39 -8.52 21.09
C LYS A 16 -16.66 -9.70 21.72
N GLU A 17 -16.98 -10.91 21.28
CA GLU A 17 -16.37 -12.17 21.77
C GLU A 17 -14.85 -12.18 21.54
N ASN A 18 -14.42 -11.78 20.35
CA ASN A 18 -13.00 -11.72 19.99
C ASN A 18 -12.31 -10.41 20.39
N LYS A 19 -13.04 -9.47 20.99
CA LYS A 19 -12.54 -8.17 21.46
C LYS A 19 -11.82 -7.36 20.37
N PHE A 20 -12.25 -7.48 19.10
CA PHE A 20 -11.67 -6.72 18.03
C PHE A 20 -11.82 -5.21 18.24
N ARG A 21 -10.75 -4.47 18.01
CA ARG A 21 -10.67 -3.01 18.15
C ARG A 21 -9.92 -2.40 17.00
N TYR A 22 -10.26 -1.16 16.66
CA TYR A 22 -9.42 -0.35 15.79
C TYR A 22 -8.15 0.03 16.51
N GLU A 23 -7.01 -0.15 15.86
CA GLU A 23 -5.73 0.34 16.37
C GLU A 23 -5.62 1.86 16.19
N THR A 24 -4.89 2.52 17.10
CA THR A 24 -4.59 3.95 16.99
C THR A 24 -3.41 4.16 16.03
N VAL A 25 -3.64 3.90 14.74
CA VAL A 25 -2.68 4.12 13.65
C VAL A 25 -3.28 5.04 12.59
N ARG A 26 -2.45 5.82 11.88
CA ARG A 26 -2.94 6.94 11.07
C ARG A 26 -3.52 6.58 9.70
N LEU A 27 -3.25 5.41 9.13
CA LEU A 27 -3.56 5.13 7.71
C LEU A 27 -4.09 3.74 7.41
N ILE A 28 -3.86 2.79 8.26
CA ILE A 28 -4.12 1.37 7.97
C ILE A 28 -5.04 0.74 9.01
N GLU A 29 -5.67 1.53 9.87
CA GLU A 29 -6.56 1.07 10.94
C GLU A 29 -7.67 0.16 10.39
N ASP A 30 -8.30 0.58 9.30
CA ASP A 30 -9.36 -0.19 8.63
C ASP A 30 -8.86 -1.55 8.15
N ILE A 31 -7.68 -1.56 7.52
CA ILE A 31 -7.14 -2.81 6.96
C ILE A 31 -6.65 -3.76 8.04
N VAL A 32 -6.05 -3.23 9.10
CA VAL A 32 -5.63 -4.03 10.25
C VAL A 32 -6.84 -4.67 10.92
N PHE A 33 -7.91 -3.89 11.16
CA PHE A 33 -9.15 -4.41 11.69
C PHE A 33 -9.74 -5.50 10.78
N ASN A 34 -9.81 -5.25 9.48
CA ASN A 34 -10.35 -6.22 8.51
C ASN A 34 -9.52 -7.51 8.41
N ILE A 35 -8.19 -7.41 8.46
CA ILE A 35 -7.32 -8.59 8.45
C ILE A 35 -7.61 -9.44 9.69
N ASN A 36 -7.62 -8.82 10.87
CA ASN A 36 -7.87 -9.52 12.13
C ASN A 36 -9.28 -10.13 12.17
N TYR A 37 -10.30 -9.37 11.78
CA TYR A 37 -11.69 -9.86 11.74
C TYR A 37 -11.85 -11.04 10.76
N CYS A 38 -11.26 -10.94 9.57
CA CYS A 38 -11.41 -11.94 8.52
C CYS A 38 -10.52 -13.17 8.69
N ASN A 39 -9.66 -13.22 9.70
CA ASN A 39 -8.67 -14.29 9.83
C ASN A 39 -9.32 -15.66 10.04
N ASP A 40 -10.33 -15.73 10.87
CA ASP A 40 -10.97 -16.97 11.33
C ASP A 40 -12.49 -17.04 11.04
N ILE A 41 -13.01 -16.19 10.13
CA ILE A 41 -14.41 -16.31 9.71
C ILE A 41 -14.59 -17.48 8.74
N ASP A 42 -15.68 -18.23 8.91
CA ASP A 42 -16.00 -19.39 8.08
C ASP A 42 -16.59 -19.02 6.72
N SER A 43 -17.30 -17.90 6.65
CA SER A 43 -18.00 -17.48 5.43
C SER A 43 -18.11 -15.97 5.25
N MET A 44 -18.24 -15.55 4.01
CA MET A 44 -18.44 -14.14 3.64
C MET A 44 -19.43 -14.04 2.49
N ASN A 45 -20.45 -13.20 2.65
CA ASN A 45 -21.38 -12.88 1.56
C ASN A 45 -20.87 -11.65 0.79
N LEU A 46 -20.80 -11.78 -0.54
CA LEU A 46 -20.45 -10.68 -1.43
C LEU A 46 -21.71 -10.18 -2.13
N LEU A 47 -22.04 -8.91 -1.91
CA LEU A 47 -23.20 -8.26 -2.55
C LEU A 47 -22.70 -7.37 -3.69
N ASN A 48 -23.22 -7.59 -4.90
CA ASN A 48 -22.95 -6.74 -6.06
C ASN A 48 -23.95 -5.58 -6.13
N ILE A 49 -23.99 -4.77 -5.07
CA ILE A 49 -24.89 -3.63 -4.92
C ILE A 49 -24.10 -2.42 -4.47
N ALA A 50 -24.33 -1.26 -5.09
CA ALA A 50 -23.72 0.00 -4.69
C ALA A 50 -24.57 0.65 -3.58
N LEU A 51 -24.26 0.34 -2.32
CA LEU A 51 -24.98 0.85 -1.14
C LEU A 51 -24.33 2.09 -0.50
N TYR A 52 -23.13 2.47 -0.91
CA TYR A 52 -22.39 3.56 -0.31
C TYR A 52 -21.80 4.51 -1.34
N HIS A 53 -22.02 5.82 -1.18
CA HIS A 53 -21.47 6.86 -2.03
C HIS A 53 -20.23 7.48 -1.38
N TYR A 54 -19.06 7.15 -1.90
CA TYR A 54 -17.80 7.74 -1.44
C TYR A 54 -17.52 9.08 -2.12
N ALA A 55 -17.75 10.19 -1.42
CA ALA A 55 -17.46 11.53 -1.93
C ALA A 55 -15.96 11.83 -1.89
N LYS A 56 -15.33 11.94 -3.04
CA LYS A 56 -13.95 12.45 -3.15
C LYS A 56 -13.93 13.95 -2.95
N ARG A 57 -13.40 14.41 -1.82
CA ARG A 57 -13.12 15.83 -1.61
C ARG A 57 -11.76 16.19 -2.18
N MET A 58 -11.67 17.31 -2.90
CA MET A 58 -10.42 17.78 -3.54
C MET A 58 -9.41 18.29 -2.50
N THR A 59 -9.87 18.75 -1.34
CA THR A 59 -9.04 19.33 -0.27
C THR A 59 -9.32 18.68 1.07
N GLY A 60 -8.30 18.60 1.94
CA GLY A 60 -8.45 18.17 3.34
C GLY A 60 -8.55 16.67 3.59
N SER A 61 -8.40 15.83 2.58
CA SER A 61 -8.41 14.37 2.75
C SER A 61 -7.13 13.88 3.44
N LEU A 62 -7.26 12.90 4.35
CA LEU A 62 -6.11 12.22 4.98
C LEU A 62 -5.17 11.62 3.94
N THR A 63 -5.69 11.18 2.79
CA THR A 63 -4.89 10.60 1.70
C THR A 63 -4.03 11.62 0.95
N THR A 64 -4.33 12.93 1.07
CA THR A 64 -3.55 14.02 0.44
C THR A 64 -2.52 14.62 1.39
N LYS A 65 -2.68 14.45 2.70
CA LYS A 65 -1.73 14.95 3.70
C LYS A 65 -0.44 14.15 3.69
N PHE A 66 0.66 14.82 4.06
CA PHE A 66 1.92 14.14 4.32
C PHE A 66 1.79 13.27 5.58
N VAL A 67 2.27 12.03 5.50
CA VAL A 67 2.30 11.09 6.62
C VAL A 67 3.74 10.61 6.79
N PRO A 68 4.42 10.96 7.90
CA PRO A 68 5.82 10.59 8.12
C PRO A 68 6.06 9.09 8.06
N ASP A 69 5.19 8.30 8.70
CA ASP A 69 5.34 6.84 8.84
C ASP A 69 4.70 6.05 7.68
N TYR A 70 4.58 6.68 6.49
CA TYR A 70 3.90 6.06 5.36
C TYR A 70 4.48 4.69 4.99
N TYR A 71 5.80 4.59 4.85
CA TYR A 71 6.44 3.33 4.43
C TYR A 71 6.33 2.22 5.49
N PRO A 72 6.71 2.43 6.76
CA PRO A 72 6.59 1.38 7.77
C PRO A 72 5.14 0.90 7.98
N LEU A 73 4.15 1.78 7.92
CA LEU A 73 2.74 1.39 8.01
C LEU A 73 2.32 0.48 6.84
N HIS A 74 2.67 0.85 5.62
CA HIS A 74 2.31 0.03 4.46
C HIS A 74 3.15 -1.25 4.34
N ARG A 75 4.40 -1.24 4.79
CA ARG A 75 5.21 -2.45 4.93
C ARG A 75 4.55 -3.44 5.90
N ARG A 76 4.13 -2.96 7.08
CA ARG A 76 3.37 -3.74 8.06
C ARG A 76 2.10 -4.34 7.45
N ARG A 77 1.35 -3.54 6.69
CA ARG A 77 0.17 -4.01 5.95
C ARG A 77 0.48 -5.19 5.03
N ILE A 78 1.55 -5.11 4.24
CA ILE A 78 1.96 -6.20 3.34
C ILE A 78 2.35 -7.44 4.12
N GLU A 79 3.11 -7.28 5.20
CA GLU A 79 3.52 -8.38 6.07
C GLU A 79 2.30 -9.10 6.70
N MET A 80 1.33 -8.35 7.21
CA MET A 80 0.08 -8.90 7.75
C MET A 80 -0.72 -9.67 6.70
N LEU A 81 -0.85 -9.13 5.48
CA LEU A 81 -1.53 -9.82 4.38
C LEU A 81 -0.80 -11.09 3.96
N LEU A 82 0.52 -11.08 3.92
CA LEU A 82 1.31 -12.28 3.63
C LEU A 82 1.14 -13.35 4.72
N ASN A 83 1.16 -12.95 5.98
CA ASN A 83 0.95 -13.86 7.10
C ASN A 83 -0.45 -14.46 7.09
N GLN A 84 -1.48 -13.68 6.77
CA GLN A 84 -2.84 -14.16 6.59
C GLN A 84 -2.96 -15.18 5.43
N GLN A 85 -2.31 -14.90 4.29
CA GLN A 85 -2.26 -15.83 3.16
C GLN A 85 -1.61 -17.17 3.58
N ARG A 86 -0.53 -17.11 4.35
CA ARG A 86 0.12 -18.32 4.91
C ARG A 86 -0.77 -19.07 5.89
N TYR A 87 -1.42 -18.34 6.78
CA TYR A 87 -2.38 -18.92 7.73
C TYR A 87 -3.50 -19.67 7.01
N TRP A 88 -4.03 -19.07 5.93
CA TRP A 88 -5.04 -19.72 5.09
C TRP A 88 -4.48 -20.74 4.10
N ARG A 89 -3.17 -20.94 4.05
CA ARG A 89 -2.48 -21.84 3.09
C ARG A 89 -2.77 -21.51 1.63
N VAL A 90 -2.91 -20.23 1.31
CA VAL A 90 -3.15 -19.69 -0.05
C VAL A 90 -2.02 -18.79 -0.54
N ASP A 91 -0.84 -18.88 0.06
CA ASP A 91 0.37 -18.14 -0.33
C ASP A 91 1.04 -18.69 -1.60
N THR A 92 0.23 -18.91 -2.63
CA THR A 92 0.68 -19.40 -3.93
C THR A 92 1.59 -18.40 -4.63
N PRO A 93 2.42 -18.82 -5.61
CA PRO A 93 3.24 -17.90 -6.40
C PRO A 93 2.46 -16.74 -7.00
N GLN A 94 1.21 -16.99 -7.44
CA GLN A 94 0.34 -15.96 -8.01
C GLN A 94 -0.11 -14.94 -6.96
N HIS A 95 -0.50 -15.37 -5.77
CA HIS A 95 -0.87 -14.47 -4.67
C HIS A 95 0.34 -13.63 -4.21
N CYS A 96 1.51 -14.25 -4.10
CA CYS A 96 2.76 -13.54 -3.78
C CYS A 96 3.12 -12.50 -4.87
N ALA A 97 2.92 -12.83 -6.15
CA ALA A 97 3.18 -11.89 -7.26
C ALA A 97 2.24 -10.66 -7.21
N ILE A 98 0.96 -10.86 -6.92
CA ILE A 98 -0.02 -9.77 -6.72
C ILE A 98 0.36 -8.91 -5.51
N LEU A 99 0.70 -9.55 -4.39
CA LEU A 99 1.09 -8.85 -3.16
C LEU A 99 2.39 -8.07 -3.35
N GLY A 100 3.36 -8.63 -4.09
CA GLY A 100 4.59 -7.95 -4.49
C GLY A 100 4.32 -6.71 -5.36
N GLY A 101 3.38 -6.80 -6.30
CA GLY A 101 2.94 -5.65 -7.10
C GLY A 101 2.33 -4.54 -6.24
N LEU A 102 1.49 -4.90 -5.25
CA LEU A 102 0.94 -3.96 -4.29
C LEU A 102 2.05 -3.31 -3.43
N TYR A 103 3.01 -4.11 -2.98
CA TYR A 103 4.16 -3.61 -2.21
C TYR A 103 5.01 -2.63 -3.04
N GLY A 104 5.29 -2.96 -4.31
CA GLY A 104 6.00 -2.06 -5.22
C GLY A 104 5.31 -0.69 -5.37
N ARG A 105 3.97 -0.65 -5.40
CA ARG A 105 3.20 0.62 -5.39
C ARG A 105 3.42 1.44 -4.11
N TYR A 106 3.47 0.79 -2.96
CA TYR A 106 3.73 1.48 -1.70
C TYR A 106 5.16 2.01 -1.61
N ILE A 107 6.14 1.23 -2.09
CA ILE A 107 7.52 1.70 -2.19
C ILE A 107 7.62 2.92 -3.11
N LEU A 108 6.99 2.89 -4.30
CA LEU A 108 6.95 4.05 -5.19
C LEU A 108 6.35 5.28 -4.52
N SER A 109 5.24 5.10 -3.80
CA SER A 109 4.61 6.20 -3.06
C SER A 109 5.49 6.73 -1.92
N ALA A 110 6.27 5.86 -1.28
CA ALA A 110 7.25 6.28 -0.28
C ALA A 110 8.41 7.06 -0.91
N LEU A 111 8.97 6.58 -2.02
CA LEU A 111 10.02 7.29 -2.77
C LEU A 111 9.58 8.69 -3.20
N GLU A 112 8.34 8.83 -3.64
CA GLU A 112 7.74 10.12 -3.98
C GLU A 112 7.62 11.02 -2.76
N ARG A 113 7.05 10.51 -1.65
CA ARG A 113 6.85 11.27 -0.41
C ARG A 113 8.16 11.69 0.26
N ASN A 114 9.21 10.90 0.13
CA ASN A 114 10.55 11.24 0.59
C ASN A 114 11.17 12.43 -0.17
N CYS A 115 10.57 12.84 -1.28
CA CYS A 115 10.95 14.07 -2.01
C CYS A 115 10.17 15.30 -1.54
N ASP A 116 9.12 15.14 -0.75
CA ASP A 116 8.36 16.24 -0.17
C ASP A 116 9.22 16.98 0.88
N HIS A 117 9.09 18.32 0.93
CA HIS A 117 9.81 19.15 1.90
C HIS A 117 9.49 18.79 3.35
N GLN A 118 8.26 18.32 3.62
CA GLN A 118 7.84 17.88 4.96
C GLN A 118 8.55 16.61 5.43
N SER A 119 9.19 15.85 4.52
CA SER A 119 9.97 14.67 4.90
C SER A 119 11.27 15.03 5.63
N GLY A 120 11.79 16.23 5.42
CA GLY A 120 13.10 16.65 5.91
C GLY A 120 14.29 15.86 5.31
N MET A 121 14.04 14.94 4.38
CA MET A 121 15.08 14.05 3.84
C MET A 121 15.96 14.75 2.80
N ASN A 122 17.27 14.71 3.02
CA ASN A 122 18.25 15.11 2.04
C ASN A 122 18.57 13.96 1.04
N SER A 123 19.47 14.20 0.09
CA SER A 123 19.87 13.19 -0.92
C SER A 123 20.52 11.93 -0.34
N LYS A 124 21.26 12.08 0.76
CA LYS A 124 21.92 10.95 1.43
C LYS A 124 20.89 10.07 2.13
N ASP A 125 19.92 10.69 2.80
CA ASP A 125 18.84 9.99 3.52
C ASP A 125 17.96 9.20 2.55
N ARG A 126 17.59 9.79 1.40
CA ARG A 126 16.82 9.09 0.35
C ARG A 126 17.56 7.89 -0.23
N LYS A 127 18.89 7.98 -0.41
CA LYS A 127 19.69 6.83 -0.84
C LYS A 127 19.79 5.78 0.26
N GLN A 128 19.90 6.19 1.51
CA GLN A 128 19.93 5.28 2.65
C GLN A 128 18.60 4.53 2.77
N PHE A 129 17.47 5.22 2.67
CA PHE A 129 16.14 4.59 2.61
C PHE A 129 16.06 3.50 1.52
N CYS A 130 16.55 3.77 0.30
CA CYS A 130 16.57 2.75 -0.75
C CYS A 130 17.39 1.51 -0.36
N ARG A 131 18.56 1.70 0.28
CA ARG A 131 19.40 0.58 0.73
C ARG A 131 18.69 -0.27 1.80
N GLU A 132 17.97 0.37 2.71
CA GLU A 132 17.20 -0.30 3.76
C GLU A 132 16.06 -1.12 3.15
N VAL A 133 15.32 -0.53 2.20
CA VAL A 133 14.28 -1.23 1.44
C VAL A 133 14.84 -2.46 0.73
N PHE A 134 15.97 -2.35 0.05
CA PHE A 134 16.58 -3.48 -0.68
C PHE A 134 17.07 -4.61 0.22
N ARG A 135 17.43 -4.30 1.48
CA ARG A 135 17.86 -5.28 2.48
C ARG A 135 16.70 -5.91 3.25
N ASP A 136 15.50 -5.36 3.12
CA ASP A 136 14.31 -5.88 3.80
C ASP A 136 13.99 -7.30 3.30
N PRO A 137 13.89 -8.31 4.19
CA PRO A 137 13.52 -9.67 3.80
C PRO A 137 12.19 -9.74 3.03
N LEU A 138 11.22 -8.88 3.38
CA LEU A 138 9.93 -8.81 2.69
C LEU A 138 10.08 -8.34 1.24
N PHE A 139 10.98 -7.36 1.00
CA PHE A 139 11.33 -6.93 -0.36
C PHE A 139 11.95 -8.08 -1.15
N GLN A 140 12.96 -8.74 -0.58
CA GLN A 140 13.67 -9.84 -1.25
C GLN A 140 12.75 -11.03 -1.56
N GLN A 141 11.75 -11.28 -0.72
CA GLN A 141 10.78 -12.33 -0.92
C GLN A 141 9.76 -12.02 -2.02
N LEU A 142 9.23 -10.80 -2.08
CA LEU A 142 8.05 -10.47 -2.88
C LEU A 142 8.38 -9.75 -4.20
N LEU A 143 9.37 -8.85 -4.21
CA LEU A 143 9.59 -7.96 -5.35
C LEU A 143 10.13 -8.67 -6.60
N PRO A 144 11.02 -9.67 -6.52
CA PRO A 144 11.52 -10.39 -7.71
C PRO A 144 10.41 -11.11 -8.49
N LYS A 145 9.33 -11.49 -7.80
CA LYS A 145 8.17 -12.20 -8.37
C LYS A 145 6.98 -11.30 -8.64
N ALA A 146 7.10 -10.00 -8.35
CA ALA A 146 6.00 -9.05 -8.41
C ALA A 146 5.48 -8.83 -9.83
N GLU A 147 4.17 -8.84 -9.99
CA GLU A 147 3.50 -8.57 -11.25
C GLU A 147 2.83 -7.19 -11.28
N ALA A 148 2.93 -6.56 -12.45
CA ALA A 148 2.25 -5.32 -12.76
C ALA A 148 1.23 -5.60 -13.87
N LYS A 149 0.02 -6.08 -13.53
CA LYS A 149 -0.95 -6.51 -14.53
C LYS A 149 -1.20 -5.42 -15.57
N ASP A 150 -1.80 -4.29 -15.23
CA ASP A 150 -2.28 -3.31 -16.21
C ASP A 150 -1.66 -1.91 -16.09
N SER A 151 -0.65 -1.74 -15.25
CA SER A 151 -0.04 -0.43 -15.00
C SER A 151 1.37 -0.33 -15.57
N LYS A 152 1.52 0.45 -16.66
CA LYS A 152 2.85 0.78 -17.23
C LYS A 152 3.78 1.43 -16.18
N ALA A 153 3.24 2.32 -15.35
CA ALA A 153 4.00 2.96 -14.29
C ALA A 153 4.51 1.95 -13.26
N LEU A 154 3.68 0.95 -12.88
CA LEU A 154 4.11 -0.10 -11.98
C LEU A 154 5.17 -1.01 -12.62
N LYS A 155 5.05 -1.33 -13.91
CA LYS A 155 6.08 -2.10 -14.65
C LYS A 155 7.44 -1.41 -14.60
N ILE A 156 7.47 -0.10 -14.86
CA ILE A 156 8.69 0.70 -14.76
C ILE A 156 9.23 0.69 -13.33
N THR A 157 8.35 0.89 -12.35
CA THR A 157 8.72 0.88 -10.93
C THR A 157 9.38 -0.43 -10.53
N LEU A 158 8.75 -1.57 -10.84
CA LEU A 158 9.28 -2.89 -10.51
C LEU A 158 10.64 -3.15 -11.19
N LYS A 159 10.77 -2.74 -12.45
CA LYS A 159 12.09 -2.80 -13.14
C LYS A 159 13.14 -1.96 -12.41
N CYS A 160 12.86 -0.72 -12.05
CA CYS A 160 13.78 0.14 -11.30
C CYS A 160 14.14 -0.46 -9.92
N LEU A 161 13.15 -0.97 -9.18
CA LEU A 161 13.38 -1.58 -7.87
C LEU A 161 14.27 -2.82 -7.96
N ASN A 162 14.05 -3.68 -8.94
CA ASN A 162 14.82 -4.91 -9.14
C ASN A 162 16.26 -4.66 -9.62
N THR A 163 16.62 -3.44 -10.05
CA THR A 163 18.04 -3.10 -10.31
C THR A 163 18.83 -2.87 -9.02
N HIS A 164 18.18 -2.71 -7.88
CA HIS A 164 18.79 -2.29 -6.61
C HIS A 164 19.60 -0.99 -6.72
N SER A 165 19.36 -0.19 -7.74
CA SER A 165 20.05 1.09 -7.94
C SER A 165 19.39 2.21 -7.14
N THR A 166 20.09 2.71 -6.13
CA THR A 166 19.61 3.86 -5.33
C THR A 166 19.44 5.11 -6.18
N PHE A 167 20.26 5.27 -7.22
CA PHE A 167 20.16 6.40 -8.15
C PHE A 167 18.86 6.35 -8.95
N LEU A 168 18.57 5.20 -9.59
CA LEU A 168 17.35 5.05 -10.40
C LEU A 168 16.09 5.20 -9.53
N CYS A 169 16.07 4.60 -8.35
CA CYS A 169 14.91 4.70 -7.46
C CYS A 169 14.68 6.12 -6.93
N THR A 170 15.75 6.84 -6.56
CA THR A 170 15.60 8.24 -6.12
C THR A 170 15.22 9.17 -7.27
N ALA A 171 15.73 8.94 -8.49
CA ALA A 171 15.33 9.67 -9.70
C ALA A 171 13.85 9.43 -10.03
N LEU A 172 13.41 8.17 -9.97
CA LEU A 172 12.00 7.81 -10.17
C LEU A 172 11.09 8.50 -9.14
N GLY A 173 11.46 8.47 -7.86
CA GLY A 173 10.71 9.18 -6.80
C GLY A 173 10.57 10.67 -7.07
N ARG A 174 11.66 11.33 -7.49
CA ARG A 174 11.65 12.75 -7.87
C ARG A 174 10.76 13.03 -9.07
N MET A 175 10.85 12.22 -10.11
CA MET A 175 10.02 12.37 -11.31
C MET A 175 8.53 12.26 -10.95
N VAL A 176 8.14 11.27 -10.16
CA VAL A 176 6.74 11.10 -9.72
C VAL A 176 6.30 12.28 -8.83
N HIS A 177 7.18 12.79 -7.97
CA HIS A 177 6.90 13.96 -7.14
C HIS A 177 6.64 15.21 -7.97
N ILE A 178 7.48 15.49 -9.00
CA ILE A 178 7.30 16.61 -9.92
C ILE A 178 5.98 16.50 -10.68
N VAL A 179 5.64 15.30 -11.18
CA VAL A 179 4.36 15.08 -11.88
C VAL A 179 3.17 15.28 -10.93
N ARG A 180 3.26 14.80 -9.71
CA ARG A 180 2.19 14.95 -8.72
C ARG A 180 1.96 16.41 -8.33
N THR A 181 3.03 17.17 -8.12
CA THR A 181 2.96 18.59 -7.69
C THR A 181 2.69 19.54 -8.83
N GLY A 182 3.30 19.31 -10.00
CA GLY A 182 3.18 20.18 -11.16
C GLY A 182 1.94 19.93 -12.03
N MET A 183 1.41 18.70 -12.03
CA MET A 183 0.26 18.30 -12.87
C MET A 183 -0.76 17.46 -12.07
N PRO A 184 -1.36 18.00 -11.01
CA PRO A 184 -2.20 17.22 -10.08
C PRO A 184 -3.43 16.61 -10.75
N VAL A 185 -4.00 17.25 -11.77
CA VAL A 185 -5.16 16.75 -12.54
C VAL A 185 -4.78 15.50 -13.35
N ILE A 186 -3.66 15.52 -14.05
CA ILE A 186 -3.15 14.38 -14.84
C ILE A 186 -2.82 13.23 -13.91
N TYR A 187 -2.14 13.52 -12.80
CA TYR A 187 -1.80 12.52 -11.80
C TYR A 187 -3.04 11.83 -11.20
N SER A 188 -4.09 12.60 -10.89
CA SER A 188 -5.34 12.07 -10.33
C SER A 188 -6.08 11.16 -11.31
N LYS A 189 -6.15 11.52 -12.62
CA LYS A 189 -6.73 10.67 -13.67
C LYS A 189 -5.99 9.35 -13.78
N THR A 190 -4.66 9.37 -13.91
CA THR A 190 -3.82 8.16 -13.99
C THR A 190 -3.95 7.27 -12.75
N LYS A 191 -4.31 7.83 -11.60
CA LYS A 191 -4.55 7.07 -10.36
C LYS A 191 -5.96 6.49 -10.28
N SER A 192 -6.97 7.09 -10.91
CA SER A 192 -8.35 6.62 -10.89
C SER A 192 -8.62 5.49 -11.90
N GLU A 193 -7.79 5.34 -12.91
CA GLU A 193 -7.83 4.26 -13.91
C GLU A 193 -7.12 2.97 -13.43
N ARG A 194 -6.81 2.87 -12.16
CA ARG A 194 -6.14 1.75 -11.48
C ARG A 194 -7.11 1.15 -10.47
#